data_de7add3b52d6d21ec836c4455daffd8d
#
_entry.id   de7add3b52d6d21ec836c4455daffd8d
#
_cell.length_a   1.000
_cell.length_b   1.000
_cell.length_c   1.000
_cell.angle_alpha   90.00
_cell.angle_beta   90.00
_cell.angle_gamma   90.00
#
_symmetry.space_group_name_H-M   'P 1'
#
loop_
_entity.id
_entity.type
_entity.pdbx_description
1 polymer ?
#
loop_
_entity_poly.entity_id
_entity_poly.type
_entity_poly.pdbx_seq_one_letter_code
_entity_poly.pdbx_strand_id
1 'polypeptide(L)'
;MAGQHDLEQAIGLLYDATYAQSAGAWSAAAHALMRVADAKGCVLQIADMRAGRSRLLASPGCEDLNMAAYAEHYVRHDLWAQMATPDRSDQALLMHELVTPDVWERSEIYNDFVRPDCDFFWCLGAAIPMRDGQIGMLGLLRDRPDTHFGAAEAAALDTVLPHVRRALQLTHHLQQLALDLGCARAALDVFSIGVVVCDALGKVRFTNRAAEEILQQSDGIALNGHQALDIAHPALQDGLDRPIGGATRRAGIEPGGAGGAFRIERDGRPALKVLVAPLPEAQHVALGGAGGAMILIDDPERSAAPEAEALKALFGLTSAEARLARRLAQGNRTAPEIAAEFALSPQTIRTQMKSIHRKMDVSHQAEISAIISRLGLLGQ
;
A
#
# COMPACT_ATOMS: atom_id res chain seq x y z
N MET A 1 7.78 -24.59 35.06
CA MET A 1 6.93 -25.15 33.97
C MET A 1 5.87 -24.12 33.64
N ALA A 2 5.77 -23.71 32.38
CA ALA A 2 4.70 -22.82 31.95
C ALA A 2 3.34 -23.43 32.34
N GLY A 3 2.48 -22.61 32.95
CA GLY A 3 1.11 -23.01 33.21
C GLY A 3 0.31 -23.09 31.90
N GLN A 4 -0.70 -23.95 31.82
CA GLN A 4 -1.59 -24.00 30.66
C GLN A 4 -2.20 -22.61 30.35
N HIS A 5 -2.44 -21.82 31.39
CA HIS A 5 -2.92 -20.45 31.30
C HIS A 5 -1.96 -19.52 30.52
N ASP A 6 -0.65 -19.63 30.75
CA ASP A 6 0.35 -18.79 30.07
C ASP A 6 0.41 -19.14 28.56
N LEU A 7 0.29 -20.43 28.22
CA LEU A 7 0.23 -20.90 26.82
C LEU A 7 -1.00 -20.34 26.11
N GLU A 8 -2.19 -20.49 26.71
CA GLU A 8 -3.44 -20.00 26.14
C GLU A 8 -3.42 -18.47 25.97
N GLN A 9 -2.88 -17.74 26.96
CA GLN A 9 -2.75 -16.30 26.89
C GLN A 9 -1.79 -15.86 25.77
N ALA A 10 -0.63 -16.55 25.65
CA ALA A 10 0.32 -16.24 24.58
C ALA A 10 -0.30 -16.46 23.19
N ILE A 11 -1.05 -17.55 23.01
CA ILE A 11 -1.76 -17.84 21.75
C ILE A 11 -2.79 -16.75 21.44
N GLY A 12 -3.62 -16.35 22.41
CA GLY A 12 -4.61 -15.28 22.22
C GLY A 12 -3.97 -13.97 21.77
N LEU A 13 -2.93 -13.52 22.51
CA LEU A 13 -2.23 -12.25 22.21
C LEU A 13 -1.50 -12.28 20.85
N LEU A 14 -1.02 -13.42 20.38
CA LEU A 14 -0.42 -13.55 19.04
C LEU A 14 -1.46 -13.26 17.94
N TYR A 15 -2.69 -13.77 18.07
CA TYR A 15 -3.75 -13.49 17.09
C TYR A 15 -4.27 -12.06 17.22
N ASP A 16 -4.37 -11.51 18.44
CA ASP A 16 -4.71 -10.09 18.65
C ASP A 16 -3.67 -9.18 18.00
N ALA A 17 -2.37 -9.49 18.12
CA ALA A 17 -1.30 -8.75 17.50
C ALA A 17 -1.37 -8.80 15.96
N THR A 18 -1.74 -9.96 15.41
CA THR A 18 -1.94 -10.14 13.97
C THR A 18 -3.07 -9.25 13.45
N TYR A 19 -4.17 -9.16 14.19
CA TYR A 19 -5.32 -8.33 13.82
C TYR A 19 -5.03 -6.84 13.99
N ALA A 20 -4.46 -6.44 15.14
CA ALA A 20 -4.19 -5.04 15.46
C ALA A 20 -3.03 -4.43 14.66
N GLN A 21 -2.07 -5.25 14.23
CA GLN A 21 -0.86 -4.87 13.48
C GLN A 21 -0.10 -3.69 14.11
N SER A 22 -0.13 -3.57 15.42
CA SER A 22 0.51 -2.50 16.18
C SER A 22 1.71 -3.01 16.99
N ALA A 23 2.72 -2.15 17.18
CA ALA A 23 3.89 -2.48 17.99
C ALA A 23 3.52 -2.85 19.42
N GLY A 24 2.54 -2.17 20.03
CA GLY A 24 2.06 -2.47 21.38
C GLY A 24 1.44 -3.87 21.51
N ALA A 25 0.66 -4.31 20.51
CA ALA A 25 0.07 -5.64 20.52
C ALA A 25 1.14 -6.74 20.37
N TRP A 26 2.13 -6.54 19.49
CA TRP A 26 3.26 -7.46 19.36
C TRP A 26 4.13 -7.49 20.63
N SER A 27 4.32 -6.36 21.30
CA SER A 27 5.02 -6.30 22.59
C SER A 27 4.27 -7.12 23.66
N ALA A 28 2.94 -7.00 23.72
CA ALA A 28 2.13 -7.79 24.65
C ALA A 28 2.23 -9.30 24.37
N ALA A 29 2.20 -9.72 23.10
CA ALA A 29 2.41 -11.11 22.70
C ALA A 29 3.83 -11.61 23.09
N ALA A 30 4.85 -10.80 22.83
CA ALA A 30 6.23 -11.13 23.17
C ALA A 30 6.45 -11.27 24.70
N HIS A 31 5.85 -10.41 25.53
CA HIS A 31 5.85 -10.57 26.98
C HIS A 31 5.16 -11.88 27.42
N ALA A 32 4.10 -12.29 26.74
CA ALA A 32 3.47 -13.56 27.06
C ALA A 32 4.38 -14.75 26.70
N LEU A 33 5.07 -14.69 25.55
CA LEU A 33 6.06 -15.69 25.17
C LEU A 33 7.23 -15.77 26.18
N MET A 34 7.68 -14.63 26.72
CA MET A 34 8.69 -14.61 27.78
C MET A 34 8.22 -15.40 29.01
N ARG A 35 6.96 -15.24 29.43
CA ARG A 35 6.42 -16.00 30.58
C ARG A 35 6.35 -17.50 30.31
N VAL A 36 6.06 -17.93 29.08
CA VAL A 36 6.04 -19.34 28.70
C VAL A 36 7.37 -20.03 28.96
N ALA A 37 8.49 -19.36 28.74
CA ALA A 37 9.83 -19.93 28.91
C ALA A 37 10.61 -19.33 30.09
N ASP A 38 9.97 -18.51 30.95
CA ASP A 38 10.64 -17.77 32.02
C ASP A 38 11.88 -17.00 31.53
N ALA A 39 11.70 -16.26 30.42
CA ALA A 39 12.73 -15.46 29.79
C ALA A 39 12.72 -14.01 30.30
N LYS A 40 13.87 -13.32 30.26
CA LYS A 40 14.01 -11.91 30.62
C LYS A 40 13.95 -10.96 29.45
N GLY A 41 14.23 -11.44 28.24
CA GLY A 41 14.11 -10.69 27.02
C GLY A 41 13.49 -11.53 25.89
N CYS A 42 12.93 -10.85 24.92
CA CYS A 42 12.41 -11.48 23.70
C CYS A 42 12.74 -10.61 22.49
N VAL A 43 13.21 -11.22 21.42
CA VAL A 43 13.33 -10.58 20.11
C VAL A 43 12.44 -11.35 19.13
N LEU A 44 11.47 -10.66 18.54
CA LEU A 44 10.60 -11.20 17.50
C LEU A 44 10.71 -10.34 16.24
N GLN A 45 11.20 -10.93 15.16
CA GLN A 45 11.47 -10.20 13.92
C GLN A 45 11.22 -11.06 12.68
N ILE A 46 11.07 -10.39 11.54
CA ILE A 46 11.07 -11.02 10.21
C ILE A 46 12.31 -10.52 9.48
N ALA A 47 13.16 -11.43 9.04
CA ALA A 47 14.42 -11.14 8.37
C ALA A 47 14.40 -11.64 6.92
N ASP A 48 14.95 -10.83 6.01
CA ASP A 48 15.37 -11.23 4.68
C ASP A 48 16.89 -11.40 4.71
N MET A 49 17.35 -12.62 4.88
CA MET A 49 18.77 -12.94 5.02
C MET A 49 19.56 -12.65 3.71
N ARG A 50 18.89 -12.66 2.56
CA ARG A 50 19.53 -12.36 1.26
C ARG A 50 19.74 -10.86 1.08
N ALA A 51 18.74 -10.07 1.45
CA ALA A 51 18.82 -8.62 1.39
C ALA A 51 19.58 -8.00 2.58
N GLY A 52 19.89 -8.79 3.63
CA GLY A 52 20.50 -8.31 4.86
C GLY A 52 19.64 -7.28 5.59
N ARG A 53 18.32 -7.46 5.56
CA ARG A 53 17.35 -6.57 6.21
C ARG A 53 16.49 -7.36 7.18
N SER A 54 16.21 -6.74 8.33
CA SER A 54 15.27 -7.28 9.29
C SER A 54 14.24 -6.23 9.68
N ARG A 55 13.05 -6.70 10.01
CA ARG A 55 11.97 -5.89 10.55
C ARG A 55 11.61 -6.41 11.93
N LEU A 56 11.94 -5.62 12.93
CA LEU A 56 11.59 -5.89 14.31
C LEU A 56 10.07 -5.74 14.50
N LEU A 57 9.45 -6.71 15.14
CA LEU A 57 8.05 -6.67 15.56
C LEU A 57 7.94 -6.30 17.05
N ALA A 58 8.78 -6.90 17.90
CA ALA A 58 8.85 -6.60 19.32
C ALA A 58 10.22 -7.03 19.89
N SER A 59 10.67 -6.31 20.90
CA SER A 59 11.91 -6.62 21.66
C SER A 59 11.80 -6.26 23.16
N PRO A 60 10.76 -6.73 23.89
CA PRO A 60 10.64 -6.42 25.29
C PRO A 60 11.81 -7.04 26.08
N GLY A 61 12.30 -6.31 27.10
CA GLY A 61 13.48 -6.65 27.87
C GLY A 61 14.80 -6.39 27.14
N CYS A 62 14.76 -5.82 25.93
CA CYS A 62 15.93 -5.46 25.14
C CYS A 62 15.94 -3.96 24.80
N GLU A 63 15.32 -3.14 25.64
CA GLU A 63 15.15 -1.69 25.42
C GLU A 63 16.48 -0.95 25.36
N ASP A 64 17.49 -1.44 26.07
CA ASP A 64 18.84 -0.84 26.13
C ASP A 64 19.67 -1.19 24.87
N LEU A 65 19.30 -2.23 24.11
CA LEU A 65 20.02 -2.62 22.90
C LEU A 65 19.71 -1.69 21.71
N ASN A 66 20.75 -1.23 21.05
CA ASN A 66 20.60 -0.43 19.84
C ASN A 66 20.21 -1.29 18.63
N MET A 67 18.90 -1.57 18.49
CA MET A 67 18.36 -2.40 17.40
C MET A 67 18.60 -1.82 16.00
N ALA A 68 18.87 -0.52 15.87
CA ALA A 68 19.25 0.07 14.58
C ALA A 68 20.68 -0.38 14.19
N ALA A 69 21.63 -0.34 15.14
CA ALA A 69 22.98 -0.86 14.94
C ALA A 69 22.97 -2.37 14.66
N TYR A 70 22.08 -3.13 15.34
CA TYR A 70 21.88 -4.55 15.03
C TYR A 70 21.46 -4.75 13.55
N ALA A 71 20.47 -4.05 13.09
CA ALA A 71 19.96 -4.18 11.72
C ALA A 71 21.00 -3.76 10.66
N GLU A 72 21.83 -2.77 10.95
CA GLU A 72 22.85 -2.26 10.03
C GLU A 72 24.10 -3.16 9.96
N HIS A 73 24.59 -3.63 11.09
CA HIS A 73 25.86 -4.34 11.20
C HIS A 73 25.73 -5.76 11.75
N TYR A 74 25.20 -5.93 12.98
CA TYR A 74 25.34 -7.17 13.75
C TYR A 74 24.44 -8.31 13.24
N VAL A 75 23.38 -8.04 12.50
CA VAL A 75 22.48 -9.08 11.93
C VAL A 75 23.25 -10.13 11.12
N ARG A 76 24.36 -9.75 10.48
CA ARG A 76 25.22 -10.65 9.70
C ARG A 76 26.23 -11.43 10.54
N HIS A 77 26.51 -10.95 11.74
CA HIS A 77 27.47 -11.52 12.68
C HIS A 77 26.78 -12.25 13.84
N ASP A 78 25.44 -12.29 13.82
CA ASP A 78 24.63 -12.98 14.82
C ASP A 78 24.73 -14.50 14.64
N LEU A 79 25.49 -15.11 15.52
CA LEU A 79 25.72 -16.56 15.52
C LEU A 79 24.43 -17.34 15.75
N TRP A 80 23.47 -16.81 16.53
CA TRP A 80 22.20 -17.44 16.75
C TRP A 80 21.31 -17.35 15.50
N ALA A 81 21.29 -16.20 14.83
CA ALA A 81 20.57 -16.02 13.58
C ALA A 81 21.10 -16.93 12.46
N GLN A 82 22.41 -17.17 12.41
CA GLN A 82 23.04 -18.09 11.44
C GLN A 82 22.63 -19.56 11.65
N MET A 83 22.18 -19.92 12.86
CA MET A 83 21.64 -21.26 13.13
C MET A 83 20.21 -21.46 12.63
N ALA A 84 19.54 -20.40 12.18
CA ALA A 84 18.20 -20.41 11.62
C ALA A 84 18.19 -20.99 10.18
N THR A 85 18.53 -22.27 10.04
CA THR A 85 18.60 -22.98 8.77
C THR A 85 17.30 -23.71 8.46
N PRO A 86 16.95 -24.01 7.17
CA PRO A 86 15.70 -24.67 6.81
C PRO A 86 15.48 -26.04 7.46
N ASP A 87 16.56 -26.80 7.68
CA ASP A 87 16.53 -28.11 8.35
C ASP A 87 16.28 -28.05 9.86
N ARG A 88 16.43 -26.86 10.43
CA ARG A 88 16.19 -26.57 11.87
C ARG A 88 14.98 -25.67 12.09
N SER A 89 14.17 -25.48 11.08
CA SER A 89 12.99 -24.65 11.18
C SER A 89 11.83 -25.35 11.89
N ASP A 90 10.89 -24.53 12.36
CA ASP A 90 9.65 -24.96 13.00
C ASP A 90 9.83 -25.84 14.28
N GLN A 91 10.95 -25.64 14.99
CA GLN A 91 11.22 -26.27 16.26
C GLN A 91 11.94 -25.30 17.19
N ALA A 92 11.83 -25.52 18.50
CA ALA A 92 12.57 -24.78 19.49
C ALA A 92 14.05 -25.25 19.49
N LEU A 93 14.97 -24.29 19.49
CA LEU A 93 16.41 -24.51 19.42
C LEU A 93 17.08 -24.01 20.69
N LEU A 94 17.73 -24.91 21.41
CA LEU A 94 18.61 -24.57 22.52
C LEU A 94 19.93 -24.07 21.96
N MET A 95 20.10 -22.75 21.86
CA MET A 95 21.22 -22.15 21.13
C MET A 95 22.59 -22.49 21.71
N HIS A 96 22.71 -22.77 23.04
CA HIS A 96 23.95 -23.21 23.66
C HIS A 96 24.41 -24.59 23.23
N GLU A 97 23.54 -25.42 22.65
CA GLU A 97 23.91 -26.70 22.03
C GLU A 97 24.45 -26.54 20.61
N LEU A 98 24.09 -25.46 19.93
CA LEU A 98 24.48 -25.17 18.55
C LEU A 98 25.68 -24.22 18.48
N VAL A 99 25.71 -23.25 19.36
CA VAL A 99 26.80 -22.28 19.56
C VAL A 99 27.27 -22.43 21.02
N THR A 100 28.41 -23.06 21.21
CA THR A 100 28.91 -23.31 22.56
C THR A 100 29.13 -21.99 23.30
N PRO A 101 29.00 -21.99 24.66
CA PRO A 101 29.21 -20.78 25.47
C PRO A 101 30.55 -20.08 25.20
N ASP A 102 31.64 -20.84 25.01
CA ASP A 102 32.97 -20.30 24.70
C ASP A 102 33.01 -19.56 23.34
N VAL A 103 32.28 -20.04 22.35
CA VAL A 103 32.19 -19.42 21.03
C VAL A 103 31.33 -18.14 21.10
N TRP A 104 30.20 -18.18 21.83
CA TRP A 104 29.39 -17.01 22.07
C TRP A 104 30.14 -15.92 22.80
N GLU A 105 30.81 -16.25 23.91
CA GLU A 105 31.56 -15.31 24.74
C GLU A 105 32.69 -14.59 23.98
N ARG A 106 33.28 -15.22 22.96
CA ARG A 106 34.33 -14.61 22.12
C ARG A 106 33.82 -13.90 20.91
N SER A 107 32.50 -13.92 20.62
CA SER A 107 31.93 -13.32 19.44
C SER A 107 31.93 -11.79 19.52
N GLU A 108 32.01 -11.15 18.37
CA GLU A 108 31.88 -9.70 18.21
C GLU A 108 30.52 -9.24 18.74
N ILE A 109 29.44 -9.90 18.29
CA ILE A 109 28.10 -9.52 18.71
C ILE A 109 27.88 -9.55 20.21
N TYR A 110 28.44 -10.53 20.91
CA TYR A 110 28.32 -10.56 22.37
C TYR A 110 29.11 -9.43 23.03
N ASN A 111 30.38 -9.22 22.64
CA ASN A 111 31.26 -8.27 23.33
C ASN A 111 30.97 -6.81 22.98
N ASP A 112 30.63 -6.53 21.72
CA ASP A 112 30.51 -5.16 21.21
C ASP A 112 29.06 -4.66 21.16
N PHE A 113 28.09 -5.57 21.12
CA PHE A 113 26.68 -5.22 21.02
C PHE A 113 25.84 -5.60 22.24
N VAL A 114 25.95 -6.84 22.73
CA VAL A 114 25.08 -7.33 23.82
C VAL A 114 25.61 -6.91 25.18
N ARG A 115 26.86 -7.24 25.46
CA ARG A 115 27.48 -7.10 26.80
C ARG A 115 27.59 -5.66 27.33
N PRO A 116 27.76 -4.61 26.50
CA PRO A 116 27.86 -3.25 27.04
C PRO A 116 26.57 -2.76 27.70
N ASP A 117 25.43 -3.20 27.22
CA ASP A 117 24.10 -2.69 27.61
C ASP A 117 23.31 -3.72 28.45
N CYS A 118 23.54 -5.03 28.23
CA CYS A 118 22.90 -6.12 28.95
C CYS A 118 23.81 -7.36 28.96
N ASP A 119 23.43 -8.43 29.69
CA ASP A 119 24.26 -9.64 29.78
C ASP A 119 23.51 -10.88 29.31
N PHE A 120 22.76 -10.75 28.20
CA PHE A 120 22.05 -11.88 27.58
C PHE A 120 23.05 -12.91 27.06
N PHE A 121 23.02 -14.08 27.65
CA PHE A 121 23.99 -15.14 27.39
C PHE A 121 23.35 -16.44 26.90
N TRP A 122 22.10 -16.69 27.30
CA TRP A 122 21.36 -17.87 26.92
C TRP A 122 20.21 -17.50 26.00
N CYS A 123 20.05 -18.27 24.96
CA CYS A 123 18.96 -18.07 24.00
C CYS A 123 18.23 -19.39 23.74
N LEU A 124 16.88 -19.32 23.78
CA LEU A 124 15.98 -20.30 23.25
C LEU A 124 15.36 -19.72 21.98
N GLY A 125 15.77 -20.20 20.83
CA GLY A 125 15.43 -19.63 19.53
C GLY A 125 14.45 -20.48 18.73
N ALA A 126 13.84 -19.87 17.73
CA ALA A 126 13.10 -20.57 16.68
C ALA A 126 13.21 -19.82 15.35
N ALA A 127 13.38 -20.59 14.29
CA ALA A 127 13.35 -20.12 12.91
C ALA A 127 12.05 -20.58 12.23
N ILE A 128 11.34 -19.65 11.63
CA ILE A 128 10.02 -19.87 11.06
C ILE A 128 10.08 -19.53 9.58
N PRO A 129 9.98 -20.52 8.67
CA PRO A 129 9.97 -20.26 7.25
C PRO A 129 8.78 -19.38 6.85
N MET A 130 9.07 -18.32 6.12
CA MET A 130 8.10 -17.40 5.55
C MET A 130 8.06 -17.57 4.03
N ARG A 131 7.12 -16.92 3.38
CA ARG A 131 7.10 -16.80 1.92
C ARG A 131 8.22 -15.87 1.45
N ASP A 132 8.55 -15.94 0.17
CA ASP A 132 9.50 -15.04 -0.51
C ASP A 132 10.94 -15.05 0.05
N GLY A 133 11.33 -16.17 0.69
CA GLY A 133 12.68 -16.36 1.23
C GLY A 133 12.97 -15.59 2.52
N GLN A 134 11.94 -15.02 3.15
CA GLN A 134 12.06 -14.43 4.48
C GLN A 134 11.99 -15.50 5.57
N ILE A 135 12.49 -15.15 6.73
CA ILE A 135 12.49 -16.01 7.92
C ILE A 135 11.96 -15.19 9.11
N GLY A 136 10.92 -15.71 9.78
CA GLY A 136 10.54 -15.25 11.10
C GLY A 136 11.54 -15.79 12.11
N MET A 137 12.01 -14.93 13.01
CA MET A 137 12.98 -15.28 14.04
C MET A 137 12.41 -14.89 15.40
N LEU A 138 12.41 -15.85 16.29
CA LEU A 138 12.08 -15.67 17.71
C LEU A 138 13.30 -16.03 18.53
N GLY A 139 13.72 -15.15 19.41
CA GLY A 139 14.73 -15.39 20.45
C GLY A 139 14.16 -15.03 21.81
N LEU A 140 14.18 -15.98 22.75
CA LEU A 140 13.90 -15.77 24.15
C LEU A 140 15.22 -15.80 24.91
N LEU A 141 15.47 -14.80 25.74
CA LEU A 141 16.80 -14.50 26.25
C LEU A 141 16.82 -14.55 27.76
N ARG A 142 17.95 -15.06 28.35
CA ARG A 142 18.27 -14.99 29.76
C ARG A 142 19.70 -14.47 29.95
N ASP A 143 19.94 -13.85 31.10
CA ASP A 143 21.24 -13.33 31.46
C ASP A 143 22.24 -14.45 31.78
N ARG A 144 23.52 -14.11 31.77
CA ARG A 144 24.61 -15.03 32.08
C ARG A 144 24.52 -15.72 33.46
N PRO A 145 24.14 -15.03 34.56
CA PRO A 145 24.02 -15.67 35.85
C PRO A 145 22.81 -16.60 36.00
N ASP A 146 21.88 -16.57 35.06
CA ASP A 146 20.70 -17.45 35.07
C ASP A 146 21.07 -18.87 34.61
N THR A 147 20.16 -19.81 34.86
CA THR A 147 20.28 -21.17 34.32
C THR A 147 19.93 -21.13 32.83
N HIS A 148 20.68 -21.86 32.00
CA HIS A 148 20.35 -22.01 30.58
C HIS A 148 18.95 -22.62 30.40
N PHE A 149 18.38 -22.41 29.24
CA PHE A 149 17.11 -23.07 28.84
C PHE A 149 17.33 -24.58 28.71
N GLY A 150 16.32 -25.35 29.09
CA GLY A 150 16.35 -26.81 29.00
C GLY A 150 15.23 -27.38 28.16
N ALA A 151 15.11 -28.71 28.13
CA ALA A 151 14.11 -29.41 27.35
C ALA A 151 12.67 -29.07 27.75
N ALA A 152 12.42 -28.65 28.98
CA ALA A 152 11.07 -28.29 29.44
C ALA A 152 10.59 -26.97 28.80
N GLU A 153 11.47 -25.96 28.76
CA GLU A 153 11.17 -24.68 28.11
C GLU A 153 11.09 -24.82 26.59
N ALA A 154 11.96 -25.65 25.99
CA ALA A 154 11.90 -25.96 24.57
C ALA A 154 10.56 -26.62 24.20
N ALA A 155 10.10 -27.64 24.96
CA ALA A 155 8.79 -28.29 24.74
C ALA A 155 7.62 -27.32 24.93
N ALA A 156 7.70 -26.39 25.89
CA ALA A 156 6.68 -25.37 26.08
C ALA A 156 6.63 -24.42 24.87
N LEU A 157 7.79 -23.98 24.35
CA LEU A 157 7.86 -23.17 23.14
C LEU A 157 7.32 -23.93 21.92
N ASP A 158 7.70 -25.20 21.73
CA ASP A 158 7.19 -26.02 20.62
C ASP A 158 5.68 -26.14 20.59
N THR A 159 5.01 -26.06 21.75
CA THR A 159 3.53 -26.06 21.83
C THR A 159 2.94 -24.78 21.25
N VAL A 160 3.59 -23.63 21.41
CA VAL A 160 3.11 -22.32 20.94
C VAL A 160 3.63 -22.00 19.54
N LEU A 161 4.74 -22.59 19.13
CA LEU A 161 5.43 -22.26 17.87
C LEU A 161 4.56 -22.37 16.61
N PRO A 162 3.65 -23.34 16.44
CA PRO A 162 2.71 -23.37 15.32
C PRO A 162 1.81 -22.13 15.24
N HIS A 163 1.46 -21.55 16.40
CA HIS A 163 0.66 -20.31 16.48
C HIS A 163 1.51 -19.08 16.17
N VAL A 164 2.75 -19.02 16.67
CA VAL A 164 3.72 -17.96 16.29
C VAL A 164 3.89 -17.96 14.77
N ARG A 165 4.15 -19.11 14.17
CA ARG A 165 4.27 -19.26 12.72
C ARG A 165 3.05 -18.73 11.98
N ARG A 166 1.84 -19.17 12.38
CA ARG A 166 0.60 -18.73 11.74
C ARG A 166 0.39 -17.23 11.88
N ALA A 167 0.65 -16.67 13.06
CA ALA A 167 0.53 -15.24 13.32
C ALA A 167 1.48 -14.42 12.45
N LEU A 168 2.76 -14.82 12.34
CA LEU A 168 3.74 -14.15 11.49
C LEU A 168 3.38 -14.25 10.01
N GLN A 169 2.97 -15.43 9.52
CA GLN A 169 2.57 -15.63 8.13
C GLN A 169 1.33 -14.82 7.76
N LEU A 170 0.32 -14.76 8.64
CA LEU A 170 -0.88 -13.94 8.44
C LEU A 170 -0.53 -12.45 8.43
N THR A 171 0.28 -12.00 9.38
CA THR A 171 0.73 -10.59 9.44
C THR A 171 1.47 -10.20 8.17
N HIS A 172 2.41 -11.02 7.71
CA HIS A 172 3.12 -10.78 6.47
C HIS A 172 2.16 -10.71 5.27
N HIS A 173 1.21 -11.66 5.17
CA HIS A 173 0.23 -11.69 4.08
C HIS A 173 -0.68 -10.44 4.10
N LEU A 174 -1.20 -10.05 5.25
CA LEU A 174 -2.03 -8.85 5.39
C LEU A 174 -1.26 -7.59 5.01
N GLN A 175 0.03 -7.50 5.35
CA GLN A 175 0.87 -6.36 4.99
C GLN A 175 1.15 -6.31 3.48
N GLN A 176 1.37 -7.46 2.83
CA GLN A 176 1.48 -7.51 1.37
C GLN A 176 0.19 -7.04 0.69
N LEU A 177 -0.96 -7.53 1.14
CA LEU A 177 -2.25 -7.07 0.62
C LEU A 177 -2.46 -5.57 0.82
N ALA A 178 -2.09 -5.02 1.98
CA ALA A 178 -2.17 -3.58 2.24
C ALA A 178 -1.23 -2.77 1.34
N LEU A 179 -0.03 -3.28 1.07
CA LEU A 179 0.92 -2.67 0.15
C LEU A 179 0.39 -2.68 -1.28
N ASP A 180 -0.10 -3.84 -1.75
CA ASP A 180 -0.66 -3.99 -3.11
C ASP A 180 -1.86 -3.06 -3.31
N LEU A 181 -2.75 -2.99 -2.32
CA LEU A 181 -3.89 -2.07 -2.33
C LEU A 181 -3.43 -0.60 -2.33
N GLY A 182 -2.43 -0.27 -1.52
CA GLY A 182 -1.83 1.07 -1.50
C GLY A 182 -1.23 1.46 -2.85
N CYS A 183 -0.48 0.56 -3.48
CA CYS A 183 0.08 0.78 -4.82
C CYS A 183 -1.01 0.93 -5.89
N ALA A 184 -2.05 0.09 -5.86
CA ALA A 184 -3.18 0.19 -6.79
C ALA A 184 -3.94 1.52 -6.61
N ARG A 185 -4.17 1.94 -5.36
CA ARG A 185 -4.78 3.24 -5.04
C ARG A 185 -3.92 4.39 -5.54
N ALA A 186 -2.63 4.39 -5.25
CA ALA A 186 -1.70 5.41 -5.71
C ALA A 186 -1.67 5.51 -7.25
N ALA A 187 -1.74 4.37 -7.95
CA ALA A 187 -1.82 4.33 -9.40
C ALA A 187 -3.12 4.97 -9.93
N LEU A 188 -4.27 4.76 -9.25
CA LEU A 188 -5.53 5.40 -9.60
C LEU A 188 -5.55 6.90 -9.27
N ASP A 189 -4.82 7.32 -8.23
CA ASP A 189 -4.71 8.72 -7.83
C ASP A 189 -3.86 9.57 -8.79
N VAL A 190 -3.08 8.92 -9.67
CA VAL A 190 -2.37 9.60 -10.77
C VAL A 190 -3.34 10.14 -11.83
N PHE A 191 -4.54 9.57 -11.96
CA PHE A 191 -5.50 10.01 -12.98
C PHE A 191 -6.32 11.20 -12.50
N SER A 192 -6.56 12.16 -13.41
CA SER A 192 -7.46 13.29 -13.20
C SER A 192 -8.95 12.91 -13.28
N ILE A 193 -9.25 11.71 -13.76
CA ILE A 193 -10.61 11.15 -13.82
C ILE A 193 -11.00 10.64 -12.43
N GLY A 194 -12.16 11.07 -11.94
CA GLY A 194 -12.76 10.52 -10.73
C GLY A 194 -13.22 9.07 -10.96
N VAL A 195 -12.73 8.15 -10.11
CA VAL A 195 -13.12 6.75 -10.09
C VAL A 195 -13.90 6.46 -8.82
N VAL A 196 -15.15 6.01 -8.98
CA VAL A 196 -16.02 5.59 -7.88
C VAL A 196 -16.43 4.14 -8.10
N VAL A 197 -16.36 3.32 -7.08
CA VAL A 197 -16.90 1.95 -7.07
C VAL A 197 -18.04 1.88 -6.06
N CYS A 198 -19.18 1.37 -6.48
CA CYS A 198 -20.34 1.14 -5.61
C CYS A 198 -20.80 -0.31 -5.66
N ASP A 199 -21.50 -0.73 -4.59
CA ASP A 199 -22.19 -2.03 -4.53
C ASP A 199 -23.55 -1.98 -5.25
N ALA A 200 -24.29 -3.10 -5.22
CA ALA A 200 -25.60 -3.26 -5.83
C ALA A 200 -26.66 -2.31 -5.27
N LEU A 201 -26.46 -1.74 -4.10
CA LEU A 201 -27.35 -0.78 -3.45
C LEU A 201 -26.93 0.67 -3.75
N GLY A 202 -25.92 0.89 -4.60
CA GLY A 202 -25.38 2.20 -4.91
C GLY A 202 -24.48 2.79 -3.82
N LYS A 203 -24.22 2.05 -2.73
CA LYS A 203 -23.33 2.51 -1.67
C LYS A 203 -21.89 2.54 -2.17
N VAL A 204 -21.23 3.67 -2.02
CA VAL A 204 -19.83 3.85 -2.42
C VAL A 204 -18.92 3.02 -1.53
N ARG A 205 -18.03 2.25 -2.15
CA ARG A 205 -17.04 1.38 -1.53
C ARG A 205 -15.62 1.84 -1.76
N PHE A 206 -15.39 2.60 -2.81
CA PHE A 206 -14.08 3.15 -3.13
C PHE A 206 -14.23 4.45 -3.92
N THR A 207 -13.32 5.38 -3.67
CA THR A 207 -13.09 6.60 -4.46
C THR A 207 -11.59 6.81 -4.59
N ASN A 208 -11.14 7.28 -5.76
CA ASN A 208 -9.80 7.83 -5.89
C ASN A 208 -9.80 9.31 -5.50
N ARG A 209 -8.62 9.91 -5.39
CA ARG A 209 -8.44 11.31 -5.02
C ARG A 209 -9.24 12.28 -5.91
N ALA A 210 -9.23 12.07 -7.23
CA ALA A 210 -9.97 12.92 -8.16
C ALA A 210 -11.49 12.88 -7.90
N ALA A 211 -12.05 11.70 -7.62
CA ALA A 211 -13.46 11.56 -7.26
C ALA A 211 -13.77 12.23 -5.92
N GLU A 212 -12.93 12.05 -4.91
CA GLU A 212 -13.11 12.70 -3.59
C GLU A 212 -13.20 14.22 -3.73
N GLU A 213 -12.30 14.83 -4.51
CA GLU A 213 -12.26 16.27 -4.73
C GLU A 213 -13.47 16.78 -5.53
N ILE A 214 -13.95 16.00 -6.54
CA ILE A 214 -15.17 16.33 -7.31
C ILE A 214 -16.40 16.28 -6.39
N LEU A 215 -16.53 15.22 -5.59
CA LEU A 215 -17.66 15.01 -4.71
C LEU A 215 -17.71 16.02 -3.55
N GLN A 216 -16.55 16.46 -3.04
CA GLN A 216 -16.48 17.51 -2.01
C GLN A 216 -16.95 18.88 -2.50
N GLN A 217 -16.79 19.19 -3.78
CA GLN A 217 -17.29 20.45 -4.36
C GLN A 217 -18.82 20.49 -4.38
N SER A 218 -19.49 19.35 -4.35
CA SER A 218 -20.96 19.21 -4.39
C SER A 218 -21.61 19.98 -5.55
N ASP A 219 -20.89 20.12 -6.64
CA ASP A 219 -21.31 20.86 -7.83
C ASP A 219 -21.92 19.89 -8.87
N GLY A 220 -23.19 19.60 -8.69
CA GLY A 220 -23.97 18.71 -9.52
C GLY A 220 -23.99 17.24 -9.07
N ILE A 221 -22.96 16.77 -8.36
CA ILE A 221 -22.88 15.42 -7.80
C ILE A 221 -22.23 15.46 -6.41
N ALA A 222 -22.75 14.69 -5.46
CA ALA A 222 -22.25 14.60 -4.09
C ALA A 222 -22.47 13.22 -3.48
N LEU A 223 -22.02 13.00 -2.26
CA LEU A 223 -22.41 11.84 -1.43
C LEU A 223 -23.53 12.24 -0.49
N ASN A 224 -24.58 11.43 -0.44
CA ASN A 224 -25.65 11.60 0.56
C ASN A 224 -25.26 11.01 1.93
N GLY A 225 -26.14 11.19 2.92
CA GLY A 225 -25.93 10.68 4.30
C GLY A 225 -25.82 9.15 4.39
N HIS A 226 -26.17 8.41 3.35
CA HIS A 226 -26.07 6.94 3.27
C HIS A 226 -24.81 6.47 2.51
N GLN A 227 -23.89 7.40 2.19
CA GLN A 227 -22.68 7.09 1.39
C GLN A 227 -23.01 6.62 -0.04
N ALA A 228 -24.13 7.05 -0.62
CA ALA A 228 -24.47 6.82 -2.00
C ALA A 228 -24.33 8.12 -2.82
N LEU A 229 -24.09 7.99 -4.12
CA LEU A 229 -24.01 9.13 -5.00
C LEU A 229 -25.40 9.78 -5.14
N ASP A 230 -25.43 11.09 -5.04
CA ASP A 230 -26.61 11.93 -5.17
C ASP A 230 -26.35 13.02 -6.20
N ILE A 231 -27.30 13.16 -7.14
CA ILE A 231 -27.24 14.19 -8.18
C ILE A 231 -28.35 15.21 -7.88
N ALA A 232 -28.01 16.48 -7.82
CA ALA A 232 -28.90 17.57 -7.48
C ALA A 232 -30.16 17.68 -8.38
N HIS A 233 -30.17 17.03 -9.55
CA HIS A 233 -31.27 17.06 -10.50
C HIS A 233 -31.98 15.69 -10.56
N PRO A 234 -33.27 15.56 -10.14
CA PRO A 234 -33.99 14.27 -10.06
C PRO A 234 -34.00 13.46 -11.35
N ALA A 235 -34.17 14.10 -12.49
CA ALA A 235 -34.18 13.40 -13.80
C ALA A 235 -32.79 12.82 -14.15
N LEU A 236 -31.69 13.36 -13.58
CA LEU A 236 -30.34 12.84 -13.77
C LEU A 236 -30.03 11.77 -12.75
N GLN A 237 -30.67 11.79 -11.56
CA GLN A 237 -30.57 10.70 -10.57
C GLN A 237 -31.09 9.38 -11.15
N ASP A 238 -32.23 9.41 -11.85
CA ASP A 238 -32.73 8.25 -12.62
C ASP A 238 -31.72 7.78 -13.68
N GLY A 239 -30.99 8.71 -14.29
CA GLY A 239 -29.91 8.47 -15.23
C GLY A 239 -28.70 7.77 -14.60
N LEU A 240 -28.47 7.93 -13.30
CA LEU A 240 -27.44 7.23 -12.52
C LEU A 240 -27.95 5.88 -11.99
N ASP A 241 -29.15 5.85 -11.40
CA ASP A 241 -29.69 4.67 -10.73
C ASP A 241 -30.00 3.53 -11.71
N ARG A 242 -30.51 3.84 -12.91
CA ARG A 242 -30.76 2.83 -13.95
C ARG A 242 -29.49 2.13 -14.43
N PRO A 243 -28.40 2.82 -14.84
CA PRO A 243 -27.13 2.19 -15.17
C PRO A 243 -26.51 1.42 -14.01
N ILE A 244 -26.54 1.94 -12.78
CA ILE A 244 -26.07 1.21 -11.59
C ILE A 244 -26.90 -0.07 -11.42
N GLY A 245 -28.22 0.02 -11.39
CA GLY A 245 -29.11 -1.13 -11.29
C GLY A 245 -28.96 -2.12 -12.45
N GLY A 246 -28.69 -1.64 -13.66
CA GLY A 246 -28.38 -2.46 -14.83
C GLY A 246 -27.02 -3.17 -14.71
N ALA A 247 -26.00 -2.44 -14.30
CA ALA A 247 -24.65 -2.97 -14.13
C ALA A 247 -24.54 -3.97 -12.96
N THR A 248 -25.38 -3.85 -11.93
CA THR A 248 -25.42 -4.73 -10.77
C THR A 248 -26.33 -5.95 -10.93
N ARG A 249 -27.31 -5.94 -11.85
CA ARG A 249 -28.13 -7.11 -12.14
C ARG A 249 -27.29 -8.18 -12.83
N ARG A 250 -27.46 -9.45 -12.39
CA ARG A 250 -26.79 -10.61 -12.96
C ARG A 250 -26.81 -10.59 -14.47
N ALA A 251 -25.64 -10.60 -15.08
CA ALA A 251 -25.45 -10.85 -16.49
C ALA A 251 -26.08 -12.21 -16.86
N GLY A 252 -27.31 -12.24 -17.39
CA GLY A 252 -27.89 -13.52 -17.80
C GLY A 252 -29.28 -13.50 -18.36
N ILE A 253 -30.05 -12.42 -18.32
CA ILE A 253 -31.48 -12.50 -18.76
C ILE A 253 -31.90 -11.43 -19.75
N GLU A 254 -31.20 -10.32 -19.95
CA GLU A 254 -31.51 -9.45 -21.10
C GLU A 254 -30.25 -8.73 -21.64
N PRO A 255 -30.11 -8.58 -22.98
CA PRO A 255 -29.05 -7.81 -23.61
C PRO A 255 -29.40 -6.31 -23.54
N GLY A 256 -29.20 -5.70 -22.35
CA GLY A 256 -29.56 -4.30 -22.13
C GLY A 256 -28.99 -3.70 -20.85
N GLY A 257 -28.26 -4.48 -20.06
CA GLY A 257 -27.71 -4.05 -18.78
C GLY A 257 -26.27 -3.53 -18.83
N ALA A 258 -25.82 -2.97 -19.92
CA ALA A 258 -24.44 -2.53 -20.09
C ALA A 258 -24.29 -1.05 -19.71
N GLY A 259 -24.35 -0.72 -18.40
CA GLY A 259 -23.95 0.60 -17.94
C GLY A 259 -24.62 1.77 -18.67
N GLY A 260 -24.04 2.96 -18.60
CA GLY A 260 -24.54 4.14 -19.31
C GLY A 260 -23.56 5.31 -19.26
N ALA A 261 -23.76 6.25 -20.19
CA ALA A 261 -23.02 7.50 -20.19
C ALA A 261 -24.01 8.67 -20.20
N PHE A 262 -23.73 9.68 -19.38
CA PHE A 262 -24.56 10.89 -19.31
C PHE A 262 -23.73 12.09 -18.89
N ARG A 263 -24.33 13.28 -18.93
CA ARG A 263 -23.71 14.54 -18.59
C ARG A 263 -24.47 15.17 -17.44
N ILE A 264 -23.75 15.77 -16.50
CA ILE A 264 -24.32 16.57 -15.41
C ILE A 264 -23.98 18.02 -15.72
N GLU A 265 -25.00 18.78 -16.08
CA GLU A 265 -24.84 20.22 -16.36
C GLU A 265 -24.59 20.97 -15.04
N ARG A 266 -23.72 21.99 -15.09
CA ARG A 266 -23.35 22.84 -13.97
C ARG A 266 -23.54 24.31 -14.33
N ASP A 267 -23.93 25.12 -13.36
CA ASP A 267 -24.14 26.54 -13.61
C ASP A 267 -22.83 27.29 -13.88
N GLY A 268 -22.72 27.81 -15.11
CA GLY A 268 -21.55 28.59 -15.53
C GLY A 268 -20.24 27.81 -15.68
N ARG A 269 -20.30 26.48 -15.58
CA ARG A 269 -19.13 25.58 -15.71
C ARG A 269 -19.36 24.47 -16.75
N PRO A 270 -18.30 23.90 -17.32
CA PRO A 270 -18.44 22.75 -18.21
C PRO A 270 -19.10 21.56 -17.50
N ALA A 271 -19.97 20.84 -18.21
CA ALA A 271 -20.67 19.68 -17.68
C ALA A 271 -19.69 18.56 -17.30
N LEU A 272 -19.97 17.86 -16.20
CA LEU A 272 -19.30 16.61 -15.87
C LEU A 272 -19.75 15.52 -16.87
N LYS A 273 -18.82 14.69 -17.30
CA LYS A 273 -19.13 13.50 -18.09
C LYS A 273 -19.04 12.28 -17.20
N VAL A 274 -20.09 11.49 -17.14
CA VAL A 274 -20.18 10.32 -16.27
C VAL A 274 -20.38 9.07 -17.11
N LEU A 275 -19.56 8.07 -16.86
CA LEU A 275 -19.67 6.73 -17.45
C LEU A 275 -19.84 5.71 -16.31
N VAL A 276 -20.91 4.92 -16.40
CA VAL A 276 -21.18 3.80 -15.49
C VAL A 276 -20.91 2.49 -16.22
N ALA A 277 -20.11 1.62 -15.63
CA ALA A 277 -19.77 0.31 -16.15
C ALA A 277 -19.95 -0.77 -15.08
N PRO A 278 -20.39 -2.00 -15.44
CA PRO A 278 -20.46 -3.10 -14.49
C PRO A 278 -19.06 -3.54 -14.03
N LEU A 279 -18.96 -3.97 -12.78
CA LEU A 279 -17.75 -4.62 -12.30
C LEU A 279 -17.69 -6.07 -12.78
N PRO A 280 -16.49 -6.64 -13.01
CA PRO A 280 -16.29 -8.05 -13.31
C PRO A 280 -16.86 -8.96 -12.20
N GLU A 281 -17.41 -10.13 -12.58
CA GLU A 281 -18.03 -11.09 -11.65
C GLU A 281 -17.10 -11.52 -10.50
N ALA A 282 -15.79 -11.63 -10.74
CA ALA A 282 -14.80 -11.99 -9.73
C ALA A 282 -14.80 -11.05 -8.52
N GLN A 283 -15.28 -9.82 -8.67
CA GLN A 283 -15.34 -8.81 -7.60
C GLN A 283 -16.69 -8.78 -6.88
N HIS A 284 -17.70 -9.45 -7.39
CA HIS A 284 -19.04 -9.45 -6.80
C HIS A 284 -19.06 -10.06 -5.40
N VAL A 285 -18.25 -11.11 -5.15
CA VAL A 285 -18.15 -11.77 -3.82
C VAL A 285 -17.69 -10.77 -2.75
N ALA A 286 -16.70 -9.94 -3.08
CA ALA A 286 -16.17 -8.91 -2.16
C ALA A 286 -17.20 -7.80 -1.85
N LEU A 287 -18.19 -7.61 -2.74
CA LEU A 287 -19.27 -6.63 -2.60
C LEU A 287 -20.59 -7.23 -2.08
N GLY A 288 -20.56 -8.43 -1.49
CA GLY A 288 -21.74 -9.09 -0.93
C GLY A 288 -22.52 -9.97 -1.93
N GLY A 289 -21.91 -10.30 -3.08
CA GLY A 289 -22.46 -11.29 -4.02
C GLY A 289 -23.53 -10.76 -4.99
N ALA A 290 -23.96 -9.52 -4.87
CA ALA A 290 -25.06 -8.93 -5.65
C ALA A 290 -24.61 -8.08 -6.85
N GLY A 291 -23.32 -8.04 -7.15
CA GLY A 291 -22.77 -7.18 -8.20
C GLY A 291 -22.30 -5.82 -7.71
N GLY A 292 -21.80 -5.01 -8.63
CA GLY A 292 -21.36 -3.65 -8.38
C GLY A 292 -21.14 -2.88 -9.67
N ALA A 293 -20.95 -1.58 -9.56
CA ALA A 293 -20.68 -0.70 -10.69
C ALA A 293 -19.43 0.15 -10.44
N MET A 294 -18.71 0.41 -11.52
CA MET A 294 -17.66 1.42 -11.57
C MET A 294 -18.20 2.66 -12.28
N ILE A 295 -17.96 3.82 -11.69
CA ILE A 295 -18.40 5.10 -12.19
C ILE A 295 -17.16 5.95 -12.44
N LEU A 296 -16.99 6.41 -13.67
CA LEU A 296 -15.92 7.32 -14.06
C LEU A 296 -16.52 8.71 -14.23
N ILE A 297 -15.89 9.71 -13.64
CA ILE A 297 -16.33 11.11 -13.66
C ILE A 297 -15.20 11.95 -14.24
N ASP A 298 -15.42 12.47 -15.46
CA ASP A 298 -14.50 13.41 -16.12
C ASP A 298 -14.98 14.85 -15.88
N ASP A 299 -14.20 15.61 -15.14
CA ASP A 299 -14.38 17.05 -14.99
C ASP A 299 -13.42 17.78 -15.94
N PRO A 300 -13.94 18.43 -17.01
CA PRO A 300 -13.11 19.13 -17.98
C PRO A 300 -12.24 20.25 -17.38
N GLU A 301 -12.62 20.80 -16.23
CA GLU A 301 -11.83 21.83 -15.56
C GLU A 301 -10.63 21.25 -14.79
N ARG A 302 -10.69 19.98 -14.43
CA ARG A 302 -9.60 19.25 -13.76
C ARG A 302 -8.60 18.63 -14.74
N SER A 303 -8.97 18.49 -16.00
CA SER A 303 -8.05 18.06 -17.06
C SER A 303 -7.02 19.15 -17.33
N ALA A 304 -6.19 19.42 -16.30
CA ALA A 304 -5.10 20.37 -16.41
C ALA A 304 -4.12 19.86 -17.46
N ALA A 305 -3.82 20.68 -18.45
CA ALA A 305 -2.69 20.38 -19.34
C ALA A 305 -1.43 20.12 -18.47
N PRO A 306 -0.63 19.11 -18.82
CA PRO A 306 0.58 18.74 -18.06
C PRO A 306 1.42 19.97 -17.72
N GLU A 307 2.14 19.93 -16.61
CA GLU A 307 3.04 21.05 -16.27
C GLU A 307 4.01 21.34 -17.41
N ALA A 308 4.35 22.61 -17.57
CA ALA A 308 5.28 23.02 -18.62
C ALA A 308 6.62 22.27 -18.53
N GLU A 309 7.06 21.94 -17.32
CA GLU A 309 8.29 21.17 -17.08
C GLU A 309 8.19 19.75 -17.61
N ALA A 310 7.05 19.07 -17.45
CA ALA A 310 6.83 17.74 -18.02
C ALA A 310 6.90 17.75 -19.55
N LEU A 311 6.28 18.75 -20.19
CA LEU A 311 6.33 18.91 -21.65
C LEU A 311 7.74 19.22 -22.15
N LYS A 312 8.51 20.01 -21.38
CA LYS A 312 9.92 20.27 -21.69
C LYS A 312 10.76 18.99 -21.61
N ALA A 313 10.58 18.20 -20.58
CA ALA A 313 11.31 16.94 -20.37
C ALA A 313 10.96 15.89 -21.43
N LEU A 314 9.68 15.72 -21.76
CA LEU A 314 9.20 14.70 -22.69
C LEU A 314 9.53 15.02 -24.16
N PHE A 315 9.39 16.27 -24.57
CA PHE A 315 9.47 16.67 -25.97
C PHE A 315 10.63 17.63 -26.29
N GLY A 316 11.44 17.98 -25.32
CA GLY A 316 12.53 18.95 -25.52
C GLY A 316 12.02 20.36 -25.86
N LEU A 317 10.81 20.73 -25.37
CA LEU A 317 10.24 22.06 -25.61
C LEU A 317 10.96 23.11 -24.77
N THR A 318 11.05 24.34 -25.30
CA THR A 318 11.42 25.50 -24.48
C THR A 318 10.25 25.93 -23.60
N SER A 319 10.49 26.75 -22.58
CA SER A 319 9.42 27.27 -21.71
C SER A 319 8.34 28.03 -22.49
N ALA A 320 8.70 28.75 -23.53
CA ALA A 320 7.76 29.47 -24.40
C ALA A 320 6.94 28.50 -25.25
N GLU A 321 7.56 27.46 -25.82
CA GLU A 321 6.89 26.42 -26.60
C GLU A 321 5.97 25.57 -25.73
N ALA A 322 6.39 25.18 -24.51
CA ALA A 322 5.56 24.42 -23.58
C ALA A 322 4.30 25.23 -23.16
N ARG A 323 4.47 26.52 -22.87
CA ARG A 323 3.34 27.41 -22.58
C ARG A 323 2.37 27.53 -23.76
N LEU A 324 2.90 27.67 -24.98
CA LEU A 324 2.07 27.71 -26.20
C LEU A 324 1.36 26.38 -26.43
N ALA A 325 2.04 25.24 -26.30
CA ALA A 325 1.46 23.91 -26.48
C ALA A 325 0.31 23.66 -25.48
N ARG A 326 0.48 24.01 -24.20
CA ARG A 326 -0.59 23.97 -23.20
C ARG A 326 -1.80 24.82 -23.60
N ARG A 327 -1.53 26.01 -24.12
CA ARG A 327 -2.60 26.92 -24.54
C ARG A 327 -3.36 26.42 -25.75
N LEU A 328 -2.67 25.78 -26.69
CA LEU A 328 -3.29 25.13 -27.85
C LEU A 328 -4.21 23.96 -27.44
N ALA A 329 -3.88 23.25 -26.37
CA ALA A 329 -4.68 22.16 -25.85
C ALA A 329 -6.00 22.61 -25.21
N GLN A 330 -6.08 23.84 -24.71
CA GLN A 330 -7.25 24.36 -24.01
C GLN A 330 -8.39 24.83 -24.94
N GLY A 331 -8.24 24.75 -26.25
CA GLY A 331 -9.32 25.06 -27.20
C GLY A 331 -8.85 25.48 -28.59
N ASN A 332 -9.78 25.51 -29.54
CA ASN A 332 -9.54 25.89 -30.93
C ASN A 332 -9.37 27.40 -31.04
N ARG A 333 -8.16 27.90 -30.86
CA ARG A 333 -7.81 29.30 -31.09
C ARG A 333 -6.85 29.44 -32.24
N THR A 334 -7.00 30.55 -32.96
CA THR A 334 -6.17 30.90 -34.11
C THR A 334 -4.86 31.50 -33.66
N ALA A 335 -3.81 31.42 -34.48
CA ALA A 335 -2.51 32.02 -34.18
C ALA A 335 -2.57 33.54 -33.87
N PRO A 336 -3.42 34.38 -34.54
CA PRO A 336 -3.62 35.75 -34.18
C PRO A 336 -4.20 35.99 -32.79
N GLU A 337 -5.17 35.18 -32.36
CA GLU A 337 -5.81 35.26 -31.04
C GLU A 337 -4.81 34.94 -29.92
N ILE A 338 -4.02 33.87 -30.10
CA ILE A 338 -2.96 33.52 -29.15
C ILE A 338 -1.85 34.55 -29.12
N ALA A 339 -1.52 35.13 -30.27
CA ALA A 339 -0.52 36.22 -30.36
C ALA A 339 -0.93 37.45 -29.54
N ALA A 340 -2.22 37.82 -29.63
CA ALA A 340 -2.77 38.90 -28.83
C ALA A 340 -2.72 38.61 -27.32
N GLU A 341 -3.07 37.39 -26.92
CA GLU A 341 -3.05 36.92 -25.53
C GLU A 341 -1.63 36.91 -24.94
N PHE A 342 -0.63 36.51 -25.72
CA PHE A 342 0.77 36.42 -25.27
C PHE A 342 1.58 37.70 -25.50
N ALA A 343 0.97 38.73 -26.03
CA ALA A 343 1.63 40.00 -26.45
C ALA A 343 2.81 39.74 -27.40
N LEU A 344 2.61 38.82 -28.35
CA LEU A 344 3.60 38.43 -29.35
C LEU A 344 3.09 38.71 -30.77
N SER A 345 3.99 38.67 -31.77
CA SER A 345 3.58 38.75 -33.16
C SER A 345 2.95 37.43 -33.62
N PRO A 346 1.95 37.47 -34.55
CA PRO A 346 1.44 36.25 -35.17
C PRO A 346 2.50 35.39 -35.86
N GLN A 347 3.56 36.04 -36.35
CA GLN A 347 4.70 35.36 -36.98
C GLN A 347 5.54 34.60 -35.95
N THR A 348 5.72 35.12 -34.75
CA THR A 348 6.41 34.46 -33.65
C THR A 348 5.65 33.19 -33.23
N ILE A 349 4.31 33.29 -33.08
CA ILE A 349 3.46 32.14 -32.75
C ILE A 349 3.56 31.05 -33.83
N ARG A 350 3.49 31.42 -35.13
CA ARG A 350 3.65 30.44 -36.23
C ARG A 350 5.00 29.73 -36.20
N THR A 351 6.07 30.48 -35.92
CA THR A 351 7.43 29.92 -35.80
C THR A 351 7.53 28.95 -34.64
N GLN A 352 6.98 29.28 -33.45
CA GLN A 352 6.92 28.39 -32.31
C GLN A 352 6.06 27.15 -32.59
N MET A 353 4.89 27.29 -33.22
CA MET A 353 4.03 26.17 -33.63
C MET A 353 4.78 25.20 -34.55
N LYS A 354 5.53 25.72 -35.55
CA LYS A 354 6.33 24.86 -36.45
C LYS A 354 7.43 24.10 -35.67
N SER A 355 8.04 24.73 -34.67
CA SER A 355 9.02 24.07 -33.80
C SER A 355 8.38 23.00 -32.92
N ILE A 356 7.20 23.28 -32.34
CA ILE A 356 6.42 22.32 -31.53
C ILE A 356 6.04 21.10 -32.38
N HIS A 357 5.48 21.31 -33.59
CA HIS A 357 5.13 20.21 -34.51
C HIS A 357 6.32 19.29 -34.74
N ARG A 358 7.49 19.86 -35.03
CA ARG A 358 8.72 19.07 -35.27
C ARG A 358 9.17 18.32 -34.01
N LYS A 359 9.13 18.95 -32.83
CA LYS A 359 9.61 18.38 -31.57
C LYS A 359 8.69 17.32 -30.99
N MET A 360 7.37 17.46 -31.23
CA MET A 360 6.35 16.50 -30.82
C MET A 360 6.06 15.44 -31.89
N ASP A 361 6.70 15.55 -33.07
CA ASP A 361 6.50 14.66 -34.22
C ASP A 361 5.02 14.58 -34.66
N VAL A 362 4.39 15.75 -34.85
CA VAL A 362 2.98 15.87 -35.22
C VAL A 362 2.82 16.81 -36.40
N SER A 363 1.74 16.61 -37.18
CA SER A 363 1.47 17.36 -38.42
C SER A 363 0.41 18.45 -38.23
N HIS A 364 -0.49 18.28 -37.25
CA HIS A 364 -1.64 19.17 -37.05
C HIS A 364 -1.82 19.58 -35.60
N GLN A 365 -2.38 20.79 -35.39
CA GLN A 365 -2.69 21.32 -34.05
C GLN A 365 -3.59 20.37 -33.23
N ALA A 366 -4.53 19.68 -33.89
CA ALA A 366 -5.40 18.71 -33.21
C ALA A 366 -4.63 17.55 -32.58
N GLU A 367 -3.52 17.14 -33.17
CA GLU A 367 -2.65 16.07 -32.61
C GLU A 367 -1.91 16.56 -31.36
N ILE A 368 -1.44 17.82 -31.35
CA ILE A 368 -0.87 18.45 -30.13
C ILE A 368 -1.90 18.41 -29.02
N SER A 369 -3.14 18.85 -29.30
CA SER A 369 -4.23 18.84 -28.32
C SER A 369 -4.54 17.44 -27.82
N ALA A 370 -4.58 16.43 -28.70
CA ALA A 370 -4.83 15.05 -28.34
C ALA A 370 -3.73 14.46 -27.44
N ILE A 371 -2.45 14.72 -27.76
CA ILE A 371 -1.31 14.25 -26.95
C ILE A 371 -1.34 14.91 -25.57
N ILE A 372 -1.51 16.23 -25.51
CA ILE A 372 -1.53 16.98 -24.24
C ILE A 372 -2.74 16.56 -23.39
N SER A 373 -3.91 16.36 -24.00
CA SER A 373 -5.10 15.85 -23.27
C SER A 373 -4.86 14.45 -22.71
N ARG A 374 -4.23 13.55 -23.48
CA ARG A 374 -3.87 12.22 -22.96
C ARG A 374 -2.88 12.29 -21.79
N LEU A 375 -1.89 13.18 -21.86
CA LEU A 375 -0.96 13.39 -20.75
C LEU A 375 -1.64 14.10 -19.56
N GLY A 376 -2.62 14.94 -19.79
CA GLY A 376 -3.42 15.59 -18.75
C GLY A 376 -4.38 14.65 -18.03
N LEU A 377 -4.69 13.47 -18.60
CA LEU A 377 -5.42 12.40 -17.91
C LEU A 377 -4.54 11.72 -16.83
N LEU A 378 -3.23 11.78 -16.98
CA LEU A 378 -2.28 11.47 -15.95
C LEU A 378 -2.20 12.71 -15.07
N GLY A 379 -2.83 12.69 -13.89
CA GLY A 379 -2.79 13.79 -12.92
C GLY A 379 -1.36 14.17 -12.53
N GLN A 380 -1.23 15.30 -11.86
CA GLN A 380 0.04 15.76 -11.26
C GLN A 380 0.33 15.04 -9.96
#